data_6ac0a4a7d026e4ee88a62596f43be05b
#
_entry.id   6ac0a4a7d026e4ee88a62596f43be05b
#
_cell.length_a   1.000
_cell.length_b   1.000
_cell.length_c   1.000
_cell.angle_alpha   90.00
_cell.angle_beta   90.00
_cell.angle_gamma   90.00
#
_symmetry.space_group_name_H-M   'P 1'
#
loop_
_entity.id
_entity.type
_entity.pdbx_description
1 polymer ?
#
loop_
_entity_poly.entity_id
_entity_poly.type
_entity_poly.pdbx_seq_one_letter_code
_entity_poly.pdbx_strand_id
1 'polypeptide(L)'
;YNIDILVTSEYTANEKELAILFANSQQNLIKCNTEGCNRINVWSNYIDVKSGLQEDYYSIQIIKQEYILCCVHLMSDLHSDHSRERFSTIQQIMYEITKAEESIHSNKTIIIGDINEMPYGEGCLCANAFHGLPALNFADRSTRQITKKKYRKFYNPMWNFMGDFSYPPGTYYLNKADLYCPMWYMLDQVIVSQDILPQFRKEELKIITTCSYSDLMDRNGHPNKKISDHFPIMCEIANV
;
A
#
# COMPACT_ATOMS: atom_id res chain seq x y z
N TYR A 1 -0.50 -1.18 18.84
CA TYR A 1 0.67 -1.28 17.96
C TYR A 1 1.56 -0.05 18.16
N ASN A 2 2.88 -0.23 18.11
CA ASN A 2 3.83 0.87 17.97
C ASN A 2 4.04 1.08 16.47
N ILE A 3 3.67 2.25 15.96
CA ILE A 3 3.65 2.53 14.52
C ILE A 3 4.75 3.55 14.21
N ASP A 4 5.63 3.23 13.30
CA ASP A 4 6.69 4.14 12.85
C ASP A 4 6.21 5.03 11.70
N ILE A 5 5.35 4.50 10.83
CA ILE A 5 4.76 5.23 9.71
C ILE A 5 3.26 4.91 9.63
N LEU A 6 2.45 5.94 9.53
CA LEU A 6 1.01 5.83 9.28
C LEU A 6 0.70 6.48 7.93
N VAL A 7 0.01 5.72 7.08
CA VAL A 7 -0.52 6.22 5.80
C VAL A 7 -2.03 6.16 5.86
N THR A 8 -2.70 7.25 5.53
CA THR A 8 -4.16 7.29 5.45
C THR A 8 -4.59 7.88 4.11
N SER A 9 -5.65 7.31 3.54
CA SER A 9 -6.35 7.85 2.37
C SER A 9 -7.74 8.35 2.76
N GLU A 10 -8.25 9.33 2.03
CA GLU A 10 -9.59 9.95 2.23
C GLU A 10 -9.85 10.48 3.65
N TYR A 11 -8.79 10.73 4.40
CA TYR A 11 -8.89 11.19 5.77
C TYR A 11 -9.01 12.72 5.84
N THR A 12 -10.12 13.20 6.37
CA THR A 12 -10.50 14.63 6.39
C THR A 12 -10.38 15.29 7.75
N ALA A 13 -9.91 14.58 8.79
CA ALA A 13 -9.79 15.15 10.12
C ALA A 13 -8.73 16.24 10.21
N ASN A 14 -8.97 17.16 11.15
CA ASN A 14 -8.07 18.28 11.42
C ASN A 14 -6.71 17.77 11.92
N GLU A 15 -5.63 18.25 11.34
CA GLU A 15 -4.24 17.88 11.71
C GLU A 15 -3.95 18.12 13.20
N LYS A 16 -4.53 19.16 13.80
CA LYS A 16 -4.37 19.45 15.23
C LYS A 16 -5.02 18.39 16.12
N GLU A 17 -6.19 17.89 15.72
CA GLU A 17 -6.87 16.81 16.45
C GLU A 17 -6.07 15.51 16.38
N LEU A 18 -5.48 15.20 15.20
CA LEU A 18 -4.60 14.05 15.04
C LEU A 18 -3.33 14.17 15.88
N ALA A 19 -2.69 15.32 15.89
CA ALA A 19 -1.50 15.55 16.71
C ALA A 19 -1.80 15.31 18.22
N ILE A 20 -2.97 15.73 18.68
CA ILE A 20 -3.44 15.47 20.05
C ILE A 20 -3.67 13.96 20.27
N LEU A 21 -4.30 13.26 19.32
CA LEU A 21 -4.51 11.82 19.40
C LEU A 21 -3.19 11.04 19.44
N PHE A 22 -2.23 11.42 18.61
CA PHE A 22 -0.90 10.79 18.62
C PHE A 22 -0.17 11.02 19.94
N ALA A 23 -0.18 12.25 20.46
CA ALA A 23 0.41 12.56 21.75
C ALA A 23 -0.24 11.77 22.90
N ASN A 24 -1.57 11.65 22.92
CA ASN A 24 -2.31 10.90 23.93
C ASN A 24 -2.07 9.39 23.85
N SER A 25 -1.78 8.86 22.65
CA SER A 25 -1.45 7.45 22.42
C SER A 25 0.05 7.14 22.53
N GLN A 26 0.86 8.10 22.97
CA GLN A 26 2.33 8.01 23.04
C GLN A 26 3.00 7.71 21.68
N GLN A 27 2.36 8.12 20.59
CA GLN A 27 2.91 8.03 19.23
C GLN A 27 3.50 9.39 18.87
N ASN A 28 4.77 9.43 18.48
CA ASN A 28 5.46 10.65 18.07
C ASN A 28 5.44 10.82 16.54
N LEU A 29 4.27 10.68 15.93
CA LEU A 29 4.13 10.78 14.49
C LEU A 29 4.01 12.24 14.05
N ILE A 30 4.87 12.65 13.14
CA ILE A 30 4.91 13.99 12.54
C ILE A 30 4.46 13.87 11.08
N LYS A 31 3.64 14.81 10.62
CA LYS A 31 3.17 14.83 9.24
C LYS A 31 4.33 15.05 8.28
N CYS A 32 4.47 14.16 7.31
CA CYS A 32 5.38 14.33 6.19
C CYS A 32 4.78 15.32 5.17
N ASN A 33 5.63 15.94 4.37
CA ASN A 33 5.15 16.79 3.29
C ASN A 33 4.55 15.95 2.16
N THR A 34 3.27 16.17 1.88
CA THR A 34 2.50 15.56 0.79
C THR A 34 1.87 16.64 -0.10
N GLU A 35 2.46 17.84 -0.17
CA GLU A 35 1.97 18.94 -1.00
C GLU A 35 1.94 18.53 -2.48
N GLY A 36 0.77 18.61 -3.11
CA GLY A 36 0.50 18.09 -4.45
C GLY A 36 -0.28 16.76 -4.45
N CYS A 37 -0.32 16.03 -3.32
CA CYS A 37 -1.15 14.85 -3.14
C CYS A 37 -2.24 15.10 -2.09
N ASN A 38 -3.46 15.35 -2.54
CA ASN A 38 -4.58 15.67 -1.64
C ASN A 38 -5.33 14.44 -1.09
N ARG A 39 -5.05 13.26 -1.62
CA ARG A 39 -5.76 12.02 -1.28
C ARG A 39 -5.09 11.21 -0.19
N ILE A 40 -3.80 11.45 0.05
CA ILE A 40 -2.97 10.63 0.93
C ILE A 40 -2.31 11.55 1.96
N ASN A 41 -2.35 11.13 3.22
CA ASN A 41 -1.55 11.73 4.26
C ASN A 41 -0.57 10.70 4.82
N VAL A 42 0.65 11.15 5.10
CA VAL A 42 1.73 10.33 5.64
C VAL A 42 2.22 10.97 6.93
N TRP A 43 2.34 10.19 7.99
CA TRP A 43 2.96 10.59 9.26
C TRP A 43 4.08 9.61 9.58
N SER A 44 5.16 10.11 10.16
CA SER A 44 6.33 9.31 10.49
C SER A 44 6.92 9.73 11.84
N ASN A 45 7.46 8.77 12.59
CA ASN A 45 8.32 9.06 13.74
C ASN A 45 9.79 9.25 13.34
N TYR A 46 10.15 8.97 12.09
CA TYR A 46 11.48 9.25 11.57
C TYR A 46 11.66 10.74 11.27
N ILE A 47 12.79 11.29 11.70
CA ILE A 47 13.15 12.71 11.45
C ILE A 47 13.69 12.91 10.04
N ASP A 48 14.43 11.92 9.52
CA ASP A 48 15.01 11.98 8.17
C ASP A 48 14.04 11.38 7.15
N VAL A 49 12.98 12.14 6.85
CA VAL A 49 12.03 11.86 5.77
C VAL A 49 12.06 13.04 4.80
N LYS A 50 12.34 12.77 3.53
CA LYS A 50 12.29 13.74 2.45
C LYS A 50 11.14 13.42 1.51
N SER A 51 10.42 14.44 1.11
CA SER A 51 9.38 14.34 0.09
C SER A 51 10.03 14.13 -1.28
N GLY A 52 9.65 13.06 -1.97
CA GLY A 52 9.87 12.87 -3.39
C GLY A 52 8.74 13.50 -4.21
N LEU A 53 8.38 12.93 -5.37
CA LEU A 53 7.26 13.41 -6.16
C LEU A 53 5.92 13.15 -5.47
N GLN A 54 5.04 14.16 -5.54
CA GLN A 54 3.68 14.15 -5.01
C GLN A 54 2.71 14.44 -6.15
N GLU A 55 1.73 13.58 -6.33
CA GLU A 55 0.68 13.70 -7.36
C GLU A 55 -0.66 13.27 -6.76
N ASP A 56 -1.77 13.55 -7.42
CA ASP A 56 -3.11 13.29 -6.89
C ASP A 56 -3.33 11.86 -6.35
N TYR A 57 -2.68 10.87 -6.95
CA TYR A 57 -2.92 9.45 -6.66
C TYR A 57 -1.77 8.75 -5.94
N TYR A 58 -0.66 9.44 -5.73
CA TYR A 58 0.48 8.86 -5.02
C TYR A 58 1.38 9.89 -4.35
N SER A 59 2.03 9.45 -3.29
CA SER A 59 3.00 10.21 -2.52
C SER A 59 4.27 9.38 -2.37
N ILE A 60 5.40 9.88 -2.87
CA ILE A 60 6.70 9.24 -2.69
C ILE A 60 7.42 9.92 -1.53
N GLN A 61 7.86 9.13 -0.55
CA GLN A 61 8.66 9.56 0.59
C GLN A 61 10.00 8.81 0.58
N ILE A 62 11.07 9.52 0.85
CA ILE A 62 12.43 8.98 0.98
C ILE A 62 12.78 8.96 2.47
N ILE A 63 12.98 7.78 3.04
CA ILE A 63 13.21 7.60 4.47
C ILE A 63 14.68 7.22 4.68
N LYS A 64 15.36 7.96 5.55
CA LYS A 64 16.79 7.74 5.92
C LYS A 64 17.75 7.70 4.72
N GLN A 65 17.42 8.32 3.60
CA GLN A 65 18.19 8.23 2.35
C GLN A 65 18.45 6.78 1.90
N GLU A 66 17.60 5.84 2.29
CA GLU A 66 17.81 4.41 2.05
C GLU A 66 16.56 3.73 1.52
N TYR A 67 15.36 4.16 1.96
CA TYR A 67 14.10 3.53 1.61
C TYR A 67 13.21 4.46 0.79
N ILE A 68 12.58 3.91 -0.24
CA ILE A 68 11.49 4.56 -0.97
C ILE A 68 10.18 4.01 -0.45
N LEU A 69 9.34 4.88 0.11
CA LEU A 69 7.96 4.57 0.45
C LEU A 69 7.06 5.25 -0.57
N CYS A 70 6.40 4.48 -1.42
CA CYS A 70 5.39 4.95 -2.35
C CYS A 70 4.00 4.63 -1.80
N CYS A 71 3.32 5.64 -1.31
CA CYS A 71 1.94 5.54 -0.84
C CYS A 71 1.00 5.79 -2.01
N VAL A 72 -0.01 4.94 -2.20
CA VAL A 72 -0.94 5.02 -3.34
C VAL A 72 -2.40 5.03 -2.89
N HIS A 73 -3.21 5.79 -3.62
CA HIS A 73 -4.67 5.69 -3.60
C HIS A 73 -5.17 5.93 -5.02
N LEU A 74 -5.28 4.84 -5.78
CA LEU A 74 -5.55 4.89 -7.21
C LEU A 74 -7.06 5.00 -7.51
N MET A 75 -7.38 5.23 -8.79
CA MET A 75 -8.75 5.41 -9.25
C MET A 75 -9.57 4.14 -9.01
N SER A 76 -10.77 4.31 -8.45
CA SER A 76 -11.75 3.24 -8.25
C SER A 76 -12.60 3.02 -9.50
N ASP A 77 -12.96 1.77 -9.78
CA ASP A 77 -13.93 1.40 -10.83
C ASP A 77 -15.38 1.37 -10.31
N LEU A 78 -15.64 1.90 -9.13
CA LEU A 78 -16.96 1.81 -8.49
C LEU A 78 -18.08 2.48 -9.34
N HIS A 79 -17.77 3.58 -10.02
CA HIS A 79 -18.72 4.37 -10.79
C HIS A 79 -18.47 4.35 -12.31
N SER A 80 -17.25 4.07 -12.72
CA SER A 80 -16.83 3.99 -14.12
C SER A 80 -15.55 3.18 -14.24
N ASP A 81 -15.31 2.59 -15.42
CA ASP A 81 -14.08 1.86 -15.70
C ASP A 81 -12.91 2.84 -15.87
N HIS A 82 -11.99 2.82 -14.92
CA HIS A 82 -10.74 3.59 -14.91
C HIS A 82 -9.49 2.69 -15.09
N SER A 83 -9.66 1.46 -15.54
CA SER A 83 -8.58 0.49 -15.64
C SER A 83 -7.40 0.99 -16.47
N ARG A 84 -7.66 1.69 -17.58
CA ARG A 84 -6.62 2.23 -18.46
C ARG A 84 -5.85 3.39 -17.82
N GLU A 85 -6.57 4.34 -17.22
CA GLU A 85 -5.98 5.47 -16.51
C GLU A 85 -5.16 4.98 -15.32
N ARG A 86 -5.69 4.05 -14.54
CA ARG A 86 -5.01 3.43 -13.41
C ARG A 86 -3.73 2.72 -13.86
N PHE A 87 -3.79 1.92 -14.93
CA PHE A 87 -2.62 1.25 -15.50
C PHE A 87 -1.54 2.25 -15.95
N SER A 88 -1.94 3.32 -16.63
CA SER A 88 -1.03 4.39 -17.06
C SER A 88 -0.38 5.10 -15.86
N THR A 89 -1.18 5.38 -14.82
CA THR A 89 -0.69 5.99 -13.57
C THR A 89 0.32 5.07 -12.87
N ILE A 90 0.06 3.77 -12.83
CA ILE A 90 1.01 2.79 -12.26
C ILE A 90 2.34 2.77 -13.04
N GLN A 91 2.30 2.86 -14.36
CA GLN A 91 3.54 2.97 -15.15
C GLN A 91 4.31 4.25 -14.85
N GLN A 92 3.61 5.37 -14.65
CA GLN A 92 4.23 6.63 -14.23
C GLN A 92 4.84 6.50 -12.83
N ILE A 93 4.13 5.90 -11.87
CA ILE A 93 4.64 5.62 -10.52
C ILE A 93 5.94 4.83 -10.59
N MET A 94 6.00 3.76 -11.39
CA MET A 94 7.20 2.93 -11.53
C MET A 94 8.39 3.70 -12.13
N TYR A 95 8.11 4.62 -13.05
CA TYR A 95 9.13 5.52 -13.58
C TYR A 95 9.67 6.46 -12.49
N GLU A 96 8.81 7.09 -11.70
CA GLU A 96 9.21 8.00 -10.63
C GLU A 96 9.90 7.28 -9.46
N ILE A 97 9.46 6.07 -9.12
CA ILE A 97 10.17 5.19 -8.17
C ILE A 97 11.61 4.96 -8.65
N THR A 98 11.79 4.61 -9.92
CA THR A 98 13.13 4.37 -10.48
C THR A 98 14.03 5.61 -10.35
N LYS A 99 13.51 6.80 -10.65
CA LYS A 99 14.24 8.05 -10.47
C LYS A 99 14.62 8.33 -9.01
N ALA A 100 13.67 8.08 -8.09
CA ALA A 100 13.92 8.23 -6.66
C ALA A 100 15.02 7.28 -6.19
N GLU A 101 14.96 6.00 -6.59
CA GLU A 101 15.96 4.98 -6.29
C GLU A 101 17.35 5.35 -6.82
N GLU A 102 17.43 5.83 -8.05
CA GLU A 102 18.68 6.33 -8.66
C GLU A 102 19.25 7.50 -7.87
N SER A 103 18.40 8.42 -7.40
CA SER A 103 18.83 9.61 -6.66
C SER A 103 19.48 9.32 -5.31
N ILE A 104 19.12 8.19 -4.69
CA ILE A 104 19.65 7.77 -3.38
C ILE A 104 20.54 6.53 -3.47
N HIS A 105 20.74 5.99 -4.68
CA HIS A 105 21.50 4.77 -4.91
C HIS A 105 21.01 3.56 -4.10
N SER A 106 19.68 3.42 -3.95
CA SER A 106 19.04 2.33 -3.22
C SER A 106 17.81 1.82 -3.95
N ASN A 107 17.61 0.50 -3.97
CA ASN A 107 16.43 -0.14 -4.57
C ASN A 107 15.45 -0.66 -3.51
N LYS A 108 15.56 -0.21 -2.27
CA LYS A 108 14.69 -0.61 -1.16
C LYS A 108 13.36 0.14 -1.24
N THR A 109 12.41 -0.43 -1.98
CA THR A 109 11.12 0.20 -2.28
C THR A 109 9.97 -0.59 -1.68
N ILE A 110 9.06 0.15 -1.03
CA ILE A 110 7.79 -0.32 -0.49
C ILE A 110 6.69 0.50 -1.18
N ILE A 111 5.73 -0.18 -1.81
CA ILE A 111 4.51 0.41 -2.36
C ILE A 111 3.37 -0.05 -1.45
N ILE A 112 2.58 0.88 -0.91
CA ILE A 112 1.51 0.58 0.04
C ILE A 112 0.30 1.49 -0.18
N GLY A 113 -0.89 0.95 -0.01
CA GLY A 113 -2.14 1.71 0.00
C GLY A 113 -3.24 1.05 -0.82
N ASP A 114 -4.28 1.82 -1.10
CA ASP A 114 -5.41 1.39 -1.92
C ASP A 114 -5.06 1.49 -3.40
N ILE A 115 -4.81 0.32 -4.00
CA ILE A 115 -4.50 0.20 -5.43
C ILE A 115 -5.79 0.22 -6.27
N ASN A 116 -6.94 -0.02 -5.64
CA ASN A 116 -8.24 -0.15 -6.32
C ASN A 116 -8.25 -1.22 -7.43
N GLU A 117 -7.39 -2.23 -7.29
CA GLU A 117 -7.28 -3.37 -8.19
C GLU A 117 -6.88 -4.62 -7.41
N MET A 118 -7.34 -5.78 -7.86
CA MET A 118 -6.96 -7.06 -7.24
C MET A 118 -5.49 -7.39 -7.51
N PRO A 119 -4.81 -8.17 -6.63
CA PRO A 119 -3.40 -8.55 -6.82
C PRO A 119 -3.09 -9.23 -8.17
N TYR A 120 -4.09 -9.86 -8.77
CA TYR A 120 -3.98 -10.50 -10.09
C TYR A 120 -4.36 -9.57 -11.26
N GLY A 121 -4.77 -8.33 -10.97
CA GLY A 121 -5.10 -7.35 -11.98
C GLY A 121 -3.90 -6.90 -12.80
N GLU A 122 -4.18 -6.25 -13.91
CA GLU A 122 -3.16 -5.91 -14.91
C GLU A 122 -2.10 -4.96 -14.33
N GLY A 123 -2.53 -3.94 -13.57
CA GLY A 123 -1.63 -2.98 -12.95
C GLY A 123 -0.75 -3.59 -11.86
N CYS A 124 -1.28 -4.58 -11.13
CA CYS A 124 -0.51 -5.27 -10.09
C CYS A 124 0.48 -6.30 -10.66
N LEU A 125 0.09 -7.04 -11.71
CA LEU A 125 0.82 -8.24 -12.15
C LEU A 125 1.65 -8.06 -13.42
N CYS A 126 1.28 -7.13 -14.33
CA CYS A 126 2.03 -6.93 -15.56
C CYS A 126 3.47 -6.49 -15.31
N ALA A 127 4.39 -7.02 -16.13
CA ALA A 127 5.82 -6.77 -15.98
C ALA A 127 6.23 -5.31 -16.19
N ASN A 128 5.47 -4.55 -16.95
CA ASN A 128 5.65 -3.11 -17.19
C ASN A 128 4.81 -2.21 -16.28
N ALA A 129 4.26 -2.79 -15.21
CA ALA A 129 3.54 -2.12 -14.14
C ALA A 129 4.19 -2.47 -12.79
N PHE A 130 3.45 -2.71 -11.71
CA PHE A 130 4.05 -3.05 -10.40
C PHE A 130 4.79 -4.39 -10.39
N HIS A 131 4.43 -5.34 -11.26
CA HIS A 131 5.02 -6.67 -11.36
C HIS A 131 5.14 -7.38 -10.00
N GLY A 132 4.06 -7.28 -9.19
CA GLY A 132 3.95 -7.85 -7.85
C GLY A 132 3.63 -9.33 -7.87
N LEU A 133 4.65 -10.18 -7.73
CA LEU A 133 4.53 -11.64 -7.83
C LEU A 133 4.05 -12.26 -6.52
N PRO A 134 3.27 -13.36 -6.56
CA PRO A 134 2.62 -13.96 -5.40
C PRO A 134 3.56 -14.78 -4.51
N ALA A 135 4.75 -15.13 -4.96
CA ALA A 135 5.63 -16.04 -4.25
C ALA A 135 7.09 -15.56 -4.24
N LEU A 136 7.76 -15.76 -3.10
CA LEU A 136 9.16 -15.34 -2.90
C LEU A 136 10.13 -16.04 -3.84
N ASN A 137 9.94 -17.34 -4.09
CA ASN A 137 10.82 -18.11 -4.98
C ASN A 137 10.76 -17.65 -6.45
N PHE A 138 9.71 -16.92 -6.85
CA PHE A 138 9.64 -16.28 -8.16
C PHE A 138 10.15 -14.84 -8.13
N ALA A 139 10.14 -14.21 -6.97
CA ALA A 139 10.65 -12.87 -6.77
C ALA A 139 12.16 -12.82 -6.48
N ASP A 140 12.81 -13.92 -6.12
CA ASP A 140 14.24 -14.03 -5.71
C ASP A 140 15.25 -13.58 -6.76
N ARG A 141 14.86 -13.47 -8.03
CA ARG A 141 15.68 -12.93 -9.11
C ARG A 141 15.22 -11.51 -9.42
N SER A 142 16.14 -10.55 -9.44
CA SER A 142 15.84 -9.11 -9.58
C SER A 142 15.06 -8.75 -10.85
N THR A 143 15.17 -9.53 -11.91
CA THR A 143 14.52 -9.23 -13.20
C THR A 143 13.91 -10.43 -13.87
N ARG A 144 12.89 -10.16 -14.71
CA ARG A 144 12.33 -11.08 -15.68
C ARG A 144 12.60 -10.54 -17.08
N GLN A 145 13.15 -11.37 -17.97
CA GLN A 145 13.34 -11.00 -19.36
C GLN A 145 12.12 -11.39 -20.19
N ILE A 146 11.57 -10.43 -20.91
CA ILE A 146 10.49 -10.63 -21.88
C ILE A 146 11.01 -10.09 -23.21
N THR A 147 11.14 -10.98 -24.19
CA THR A 147 11.86 -10.70 -25.44
C THR A 147 13.28 -10.17 -25.17
N LYS A 148 13.56 -8.91 -25.48
CA LYS A 148 14.88 -8.28 -25.27
C LYS A 148 14.92 -7.32 -24.08
N LYS A 149 13.78 -7.07 -23.42
CA LYS A 149 13.66 -6.10 -22.31
C LYS A 149 13.65 -6.83 -20.98
N LYS A 150 14.40 -6.32 -20.02
CA LYS A 150 14.38 -6.77 -18.61
C LYS A 150 13.40 -5.92 -17.83
N TYR A 151 12.58 -6.59 -17.02
CA TYR A 151 11.60 -5.98 -16.14
C TYR A 151 11.94 -6.37 -14.71
N ARG A 152 11.94 -5.40 -13.81
CA ARG A 152 12.14 -5.62 -12.38
C ARG A 152 10.95 -6.37 -11.81
N LYS A 153 11.19 -7.20 -10.80
CA LYS A 153 10.15 -7.94 -10.09
C LYS A 153 10.01 -7.41 -8.67
N PHE A 154 8.78 -7.40 -8.21
CA PHE A 154 8.41 -7.12 -6.84
C PHE A 154 7.69 -8.33 -6.24
N TYR A 155 7.60 -8.36 -4.92
CA TYR A 155 6.80 -9.33 -4.19
C TYR A 155 5.53 -8.68 -3.66
N ASN A 156 4.40 -9.31 -3.93
CA ASN A 156 3.12 -8.91 -3.38
C ASN A 156 2.63 -10.00 -2.40
N PRO A 157 2.82 -9.82 -1.09
CA PRO A 157 2.42 -10.82 -0.10
C PRO A 157 0.90 -10.92 0.10
N MET A 158 0.11 -9.94 -0.38
CA MET A 158 -1.34 -9.90 -0.15
C MET A 158 -2.09 -11.06 -0.79
N TRP A 159 -1.49 -11.73 -1.78
CA TRP A 159 -2.02 -12.97 -2.33
C TRP A 159 -2.27 -14.05 -1.28
N ASN A 160 -1.51 -14.05 -0.17
CA ASN A 160 -1.61 -15.06 0.87
C ASN A 160 -2.86 -14.91 1.75
N PHE A 161 -3.54 -13.77 1.68
CA PHE A 161 -4.77 -13.50 2.42
C PHE A 161 -6.04 -13.80 1.63
N MET A 162 -5.91 -14.14 0.34
CA MET A 162 -7.08 -14.40 -0.50
C MET A 162 -7.60 -15.82 -0.29
N GLY A 163 -8.92 -15.94 -0.09
CA GLY A 163 -9.60 -17.22 0.11
C GLY A 163 -9.69 -17.65 1.57
N ASP A 164 -10.03 -18.93 1.81
CA ASP A 164 -10.51 -19.44 3.10
C ASP A 164 -9.43 -19.75 4.15
N PHE A 165 -8.15 -19.63 3.79
CA PHE A 165 -7.05 -19.95 4.71
C PHE A 165 -6.72 -18.82 5.70
N SER A 166 -7.29 -17.63 5.48
CA SER A 166 -7.21 -16.49 6.39
C SER A 166 -8.53 -15.73 6.37
N TYR A 167 -8.83 -15.03 7.47
CA TYR A 167 -10.01 -14.18 7.56
C TYR A 167 -9.61 -12.81 8.11
N PRO A 168 -10.07 -11.72 7.49
CA PRO A 168 -10.91 -11.64 6.27
C PRO A 168 -10.11 -11.97 4.99
N PRO A 169 -10.77 -12.46 3.93
CA PRO A 169 -10.12 -12.82 2.68
C PRO A 169 -9.87 -11.60 1.76
N GLY A 170 -10.00 -10.40 2.28
CA GLY A 170 -9.82 -9.14 1.58
C GLY A 170 -9.89 -7.95 2.51
N THR A 171 -9.60 -6.76 2.00
CA THR A 171 -9.65 -5.50 2.75
C THR A 171 -10.97 -4.74 2.56
N TYR A 172 -11.70 -5.04 1.52
CA TYR A 172 -12.96 -4.38 1.13
C TYR A 172 -14.05 -5.39 0.83
N TYR A 173 -15.28 -5.12 1.29
CA TYR A 173 -16.44 -5.99 1.04
C TYR A 173 -17.53 -5.25 0.27
N LEU A 174 -17.90 -5.79 -0.89
CA LEU A 174 -18.99 -5.28 -1.71
C LEU A 174 -19.84 -6.44 -2.22
N ASN A 175 -21.11 -6.49 -1.80
CA ASN A 175 -22.11 -7.38 -2.38
C ASN A 175 -23.01 -6.56 -3.32
N LYS A 176 -22.83 -6.72 -4.62
CA LYS A 176 -23.67 -6.09 -5.65
C LYS A 176 -24.31 -7.14 -6.54
N ALA A 177 -25.49 -6.81 -7.09
CA ALA A 177 -26.21 -7.64 -8.04
C ALA A 177 -25.55 -7.56 -9.44
N ASP A 178 -24.40 -8.20 -9.56
CA ASP A 178 -23.60 -8.28 -10.77
C ASP A 178 -23.18 -9.72 -11.01
N LEU A 179 -23.10 -10.14 -12.27
CA LEU A 179 -22.65 -11.50 -12.63
C LEU A 179 -21.20 -11.77 -12.20
N TYR A 180 -20.38 -10.73 -12.15
CA TYR A 180 -19.00 -10.81 -11.65
C TYR A 180 -18.86 -10.01 -10.36
N CYS A 181 -19.02 -10.70 -9.23
CA CYS A 181 -18.86 -10.11 -7.89
C CYS A 181 -18.21 -11.13 -6.96
N PRO A 182 -16.90 -11.03 -6.68
CA PRO A 182 -16.23 -11.94 -5.75
C PRO A 182 -16.58 -11.65 -4.30
N MET A 183 -17.35 -10.58 -4.00
CA MET A 183 -17.76 -10.06 -2.70
C MET A 183 -16.60 -9.50 -1.87
N TRP A 184 -15.49 -10.20 -1.77
CA TRP A 184 -14.28 -9.72 -1.11
C TRP A 184 -13.24 -9.26 -2.12
N TYR A 185 -12.68 -8.10 -1.86
CA TYR A 185 -11.66 -7.48 -2.70
C TYR A 185 -10.42 -7.18 -1.86
N MET A 186 -9.24 -7.46 -2.41
CA MET A 186 -7.95 -7.13 -1.83
C MET A 186 -7.43 -5.85 -2.50
N LEU A 187 -7.99 -4.69 -2.11
CA LEU A 187 -7.68 -3.40 -2.74
C LEU A 187 -6.49 -2.72 -2.09
N ASP A 188 -6.40 -2.80 -0.75
CA ASP A 188 -5.26 -2.31 0.00
C ASP A 188 -4.15 -3.36 -0.03
N GLN A 189 -2.98 -2.95 -0.54
CA GLN A 189 -1.89 -3.88 -0.78
C GLN A 189 -0.55 -3.31 -0.31
N VAL A 190 0.38 -4.23 -0.01
CA VAL A 190 1.80 -3.98 0.18
C VAL A 190 2.56 -4.71 -0.91
N ILE A 191 3.39 -3.99 -1.66
CA ILE A 191 4.25 -4.55 -2.68
C ILE A 191 5.68 -4.11 -2.38
N VAL A 192 6.61 -5.06 -2.25
CA VAL A 192 7.98 -4.76 -1.83
C VAL A 192 8.99 -5.18 -2.88
N SER A 193 10.06 -4.39 -3.00
CA SER A 193 11.20 -4.75 -3.85
C SER A 193 11.98 -5.91 -3.26
N GLN A 194 12.81 -6.56 -4.07
CA GLN A 194 13.63 -7.68 -3.62
C GLN A 194 14.63 -7.30 -2.54
N ASP A 195 15.15 -6.06 -2.60
CA ASP A 195 16.14 -5.58 -1.64
C ASP A 195 15.54 -5.38 -0.23
N ILE A 196 14.20 -5.33 -0.12
CA ILE A 196 13.46 -5.33 1.16
C ILE A 196 13.26 -6.75 1.72
N LEU A 197 13.23 -7.78 0.89
CA LEU A 197 12.84 -9.13 1.32
C LEU A 197 13.60 -9.67 2.54
N PRO A 198 14.90 -9.44 2.70
CA PRO A 198 15.62 -9.89 3.91
C PRO A 198 15.14 -9.24 5.22
N GLN A 199 14.53 -8.05 5.10
CA GLN A 199 14.02 -7.24 6.22
C GLN A 199 12.50 -7.37 6.40
N PHE A 200 11.79 -7.88 5.39
CA PHE A 200 10.33 -8.02 5.42
C PHE A 200 9.89 -9.15 6.37
N ARG A 201 9.10 -8.79 7.39
CA ARG A 201 8.54 -9.72 8.38
C ARG A 201 7.16 -10.21 7.93
N LYS A 202 7.12 -11.36 7.25
CA LYS A 202 5.87 -11.94 6.72
C LYS A 202 4.83 -12.19 7.81
N GLU A 203 5.29 -12.58 8.98
CA GLU A 203 4.48 -12.93 10.15
C GLU A 203 3.77 -11.68 10.75
N GLU A 204 4.30 -10.50 10.47
CA GLU A 204 3.76 -9.22 10.93
C GLU A 204 2.95 -8.49 9.85
N LEU A 205 2.76 -9.10 8.68
CA LEU A 205 1.79 -8.61 7.71
C LEU A 205 0.38 -9.02 8.15
N LYS A 206 -0.49 -8.04 8.34
CA LYS A 206 -1.84 -8.26 8.90
C LYS A 206 -2.87 -7.37 8.22
N ILE A 207 -4.08 -7.90 8.07
CA ILE A 207 -5.30 -7.11 7.90
C ILE A 207 -5.85 -6.87 9.31
N ILE A 208 -6.00 -5.61 9.70
CA ILE A 208 -6.39 -5.25 11.07
C ILE A 208 -7.91 -5.21 11.16
N THR A 209 -8.48 -6.11 11.94
CA THR A 209 -9.93 -6.23 12.14
C THR A 209 -10.41 -5.70 13.48
N THR A 210 -9.48 -5.53 14.44
CA THR A 210 -9.78 -5.04 15.78
C THR A 210 -8.71 -4.07 16.26
N CYS A 211 -9.10 -3.12 17.08
CA CYS A 211 -8.19 -2.28 17.83
C CYS A 211 -8.61 -2.21 19.31
N SER A 212 -7.76 -1.65 20.18
CA SER A 212 -8.00 -1.62 21.65
C SER A 212 -9.32 -0.98 22.06
N TYR A 213 -9.93 -0.16 21.23
CA TYR A 213 -11.09 0.66 21.56
C TYR A 213 -12.33 0.35 20.73
N SER A 214 -12.20 -0.37 19.63
CA SER A 214 -13.32 -0.72 18.76
C SER A 214 -13.05 -1.93 17.90
N ASP A 215 -14.12 -2.62 17.55
CA ASP A 215 -14.13 -3.64 16.53
C ASP A 215 -14.29 -2.96 15.17
N LEU A 216 -13.33 -3.16 14.28
CA LEU A 216 -13.36 -2.65 12.91
C LEU A 216 -14.27 -3.49 12.01
N MET A 217 -14.74 -4.63 12.52
CA MET A 217 -15.73 -5.50 11.87
C MET A 217 -17.15 -5.14 12.30
N ASP A 218 -18.08 -5.27 11.40
CA ASP A 218 -19.50 -5.33 11.73
C ASP A 218 -19.90 -6.73 12.23
N ARG A 219 -21.14 -6.89 12.67
CA ARG A 219 -21.68 -8.18 13.15
C ARG A 219 -21.70 -9.33 12.12
N ASN A 220 -21.49 -9.00 10.84
CA ASN A 220 -21.44 -9.98 9.74
C ASN A 220 -19.99 -10.31 9.35
N GLY A 221 -19.01 -9.73 10.03
CA GLY A 221 -17.59 -9.92 9.73
C GLY A 221 -17.04 -9.01 8.62
N HIS A 222 -17.84 -8.05 8.11
CA HIS A 222 -17.40 -7.11 7.08
C HIS A 222 -16.81 -5.83 7.70
N PRO A 223 -16.09 -4.99 6.91
CA PRO A 223 -15.66 -3.69 7.40
C PRO A 223 -16.84 -2.87 7.96
N ASN A 224 -16.63 -2.30 9.14
CA ASN A 224 -17.64 -1.48 9.80
C ASN A 224 -17.69 -0.09 9.15
N LYS A 225 -18.63 0.10 8.23
CA LYS A 225 -18.79 1.34 7.45
C LYS A 225 -19.07 2.61 8.27
N LYS A 226 -19.29 2.48 9.58
CA LYS A 226 -19.35 3.63 10.49
C LYS A 226 -17.97 4.16 10.84
N ILE A 227 -16.92 3.36 10.63
CA ILE A 227 -15.52 3.69 10.90
C ILE A 227 -14.80 3.84 9.56
N SER A 228 -14.81 2.78 8.73
CA SER A 228 -14.24 2.73 7.40
C SER A 228 -14.89 1.59 6.63
N ASP A 229 -15.01 1.69 5.32
CA ASP A 229 -15.43 0.60 4.45
C ASP A 229 -14.27 -0.31 4.01
N HIS A 230 -13.03 0.04 4.40
CA HIS A 230 -11.84 -0.78 4.26
C HIS A 230 -11.27 -1.20 5.61
N PHE A 231 -10.66 -2.39 5.66
CA PHE A 231 -9.80 -2.79 6.77
C PHE A 231 -8.39 -2.23 6.56
N PRO A 232 -7.77 -1.64 7.62
CA PRO A 232 -6.37 -1.25 7.56
C PRO A 232 -5.44 -2.47 7.39
N ILE A 233 -4.34 -2.26 6.70
CA ILE A 233 -3.26 -3.23 6.60
C ILE A 233 -2.04 -2.74 7.39
N MET A 234 -1.26 -3.67 7.91
CA MET A 234 -0.01 -3.39 8.63
C MET A 234 1.07 -4.36 8.15
N CYS A 235 2.27 -3.85 7.98
CA CYS A 235 3.46 -4.68 7.73
C CYS A 235 4.65 -4.18 8.56
N GLU A 236 5.63 -5.03 8.75
CA GLU A 236 6.88 -4.70 9.43
C GLU A 236 8.08 -4.93 8.52
N ILE A 237 8.96 -3.92 8.49
CA ILE A 237 10.29 -4.00 7.88
C ILE A 237 11.30 -3.88 9.03
N ALA A 238 12.07 -4.92 9.28
CA ALA A 238 13.03 -4.92 10.37
C ALA A 238 14.23 -4.01 10.07
N ASN A 239 14.73 -3.34 11.11
CA ASN A 239 15.92 -2.49 11.06
C ASN A 239 15.82 -1.28 10.10
N VAL A 240 14.62 -0.73 9.95
CA VAL A 240 14.42 0.57 9.25
C VAL A 240 14.86 1.73 10.14
#